data_8d96b36cf0b5350109b581991bcd0386
#
_entry.id   8d96b36cf0b5350109b581991bcd0386
#
_cell.length_a   1.000
_cell.length_b   1.000
_cell.length_c   1.000
_cell.angle_alpha   90.00
_cell.angle_beta   90.00
_cell.angle_gamma   90.00
#
_symmetry.space_group_name_H-M   'P 1'
#
loop_
_entity.id
_entity.type
_entity.pdbx_description
1 polymer ?
#
loop_
_entity_poly.entity_id
_entity_poly.type
_entity_poly.pdbx_seq_one_letter_code
_entity_poly.pdbx_strand_id
1 'polypeptide(L)'
;TDIRFPATLSKEEITDRLQSGGVEYEVKNYQAPLYNDKQSELISTLLSVYSEATGKTAEPIAIGGGTYARALKCGCAFGPEGEDEEATIHQPNEYITLEKLETLCRIYYDAIKKIGEQSFTRIGKVTQTTKNK
;
A
#
# COMPACT_ATOMS: atom_id res chain seq x y z
N THR A 1 -6.01 -23.85 8.67
CA THR A 1 -6.44 -23.20 7.42
C THR A 1 -6.15 -21.71 7.51
N ASP A 2 -5.67 -21.14 6.43
CA ASP A 2 -5.49 -19.68 6.25
C ASP A 2 -6.58 -19.20 5.29
N ILE A 3 -7.33 -18.16 5.70
CA ILE A 3 -8.41 -17.58 4.90
C ILE A 3 -8.01 -16.16 4.56
N ARG A 4 -7.81 -15.88 3.27
CA ARG A 4 -7.55 -14.56 2.74
C ARG A 4 -8.80 -14.00 2.09
N PHE A 5 -9.14 -12.77 2.40
CA PHE A 5 -10.39 -12.17 1.97
C PHE A 5 -10.20 -10.69 1.58
N PRO A 6 -11.01 -10.18 0.65
CA PRO A 6 -10.93 -8.80 0.21
C PRO A 6 -11.46 -7.83 1.27
N ALA A 7 -11.09 -6.56 1.16
CA ALA A 7 -11.56 -5.50 2.05
C ALA A 7 -13.08 -5.23 2.00
N THR A 8 -13.76 -5.83 1.02
CA THR A 8 -15.23 -5.77 0.88
C THR A 8 -15.99 -6.71 1.79
N LEU A 9 -15.29 -7.63 2.47
CA LEU A 9 -15.89 -8.57 3.43
C LEU A 9 -15.39 -8.28 4.84
N SER A 10 -16.29 -8.38 5.81
CA SER A 10 -15.95 -8.31 7.22
C SER A 10 -15.54 -9.68 7.78
N LYS A 11 -14.91 -9.67 8.95
CA LYS A 11 -14.62 -10.90 9.70
C LYS A 11 -15.90 -11.65 10.01
N GLU A 12 -16.93 -10.94 10.44
CA GLU A 12 -18.23 -11.46 10.82
C GLU A 12 -18.89 -12.18 9.67
N GLU A 13 -18.92 -11.61 8.48
CA GLU A 13 -19.47 -12.26 7.27
C GLU A 13 -18.77 -13.57 6.93
N ILE A 14 -17.46 -13.63 7.14
CA ILE A 14 -16.69 -14.87 6.88
C ILE A 14 -17.03 -15.93 7.94
N THR A 15 -17.05 -15.54 9.21
CA THR A 15 -17.37 -16.46 10.30
C THR A 15 -18.79 -17.00 10.19
N ASP A 16 -19.75 -16.16 9.81
CA ASP A 16 -21.14 -16.55 9.59
C ASP A 16 -21.30 -17.59 8.45
N ARG A 17 -20.51 -17.40 7.37
CA ARG A 17 -20.47 -18.37 6.26
C ARG A 17 -19.90 -19.72 6.69
N LEU A 18 -18.85 -19.72 7.52
CA LEU A 18 -18.28 -20.95 8.05
C LEU A 18 -19.28 -21.70 8.96
N GLN A 19 -19.96 -20.98 9.86
CA GLN A 19 -20.99 -21.55 10.73
C GLN A 19 -22.17 -22.11 9.94
N SER A 20 -22.66 -21.36 8.95
CA SER A 20 -23.76 -21.79 8.08
C SER A 20 -23.39 -23.02 7.26
N GLY A 21 -22.12 -23.20 6.93
CA GLY A 21 -21.57 -24.39 6.27
C GLY A 21 -21.31 -25.58 7.21
N GLY A 22 -21.63 -25.47 8.50
CA GLY A 22 -21.41 -26.52 9.49
C GLY A 22 -19.92 -26.76 9.82
N VAL A 23 -19.07 -25.77 9.59
CA VAL A 23 -17.63 -25.86 9.88
C VAL A 23 -17.37 -25.44 11.32
N GLU A 24 -16.83 -26.34 12.12
CA GLU A 24 -16.30 -25.98 13.44
C GLU A 24 -14.94 -25.30 13.26
N TYR A 25 -14.76 -24.14 13.88
CA TYR A 25 -13.53 -23.35 13.77
C TYR A 25 -13.19 -22.60 15.06
N GLU A 26 -11.92 -22.30 15.22
CA GLU A 26 -11.41 -21.36 16.22
C GLU A 26 -10.54 -20.32 15.50
N VAL A 27 -10.82 -19.05 15.71
CA VAL A 27 -10.01 -17.96 15.14
C VAL A 27 -8.75 -17.79 15.96
N LYS A 28 -7.62 -18.30 15.47
CA LYS A 28 -6.30 -18.18 16.11
C LYS A 28 -5.70 -16.79 15.95
N ASN A 29 -5.89 -16.18 14.78
CA ASN A 29 -5.36 -14.87 14.44
C ASN A 29 -6.27 -14.17 13.43
N TYR A 30 -6.33 -12.86 13.51
CA TYR A 30 -7.06 -12.02 12.57
C TYR A 30 -6.26 -10.76 12.25
N GLN A 31 -6.13 -10.47 10.98
CA GLN A 31 -5.59 -9.23 10.48
C GLN A 31 -6.56 -8.61 9.47
N ALA A 32 -6.96 -7.38 9.72
CA ALA A 32 -7.80 -6.66 8.77
C ALA A 32 -7.07 -6.46 7.43
N PRO A 33 -7.78 -6.49 6.29
CA PRO A 33 -7.22 -6.10 5.02
C PRO A 33 -6.64 -4.69 5.08
N LEU A 34 -5.47 -4.48 4.48
CA LEU A 34 -4.94 -3.14 4.27
C LEU A 34 -5.63 -2.55 3.03
N TYR A 35 -6.40 -1.50 3.23
CA TYR A 35 -7.12 -0.81 2.17
C TYR A 35 -6.82 0.68 2.20
N ASN A 36 -6.56 1.25 1.04
CA ASN A 36 -6.40 2.68 0.83
C ASN A 36 -7.33 3.14 -0.29
N ASP A 37 -8.01 4.26 -0.07
CA ASP A 37 -8.78 4.91 -1.12
C ASP A 37 -7.84 5.35 -2.26
N LYS A 38 -8.18 4.99 -3.49
CA LYS A 38 -7.44 5.39 -4.69
C LYS A 38 -7.29 6.90 -4.83
N GLN A 39 -8.26 7.66 -4.32
CA GLN A 39 -8.29 9.12 -4.37
C GLN A 39 -7.62 9.77 -3.16
N SER A 40 -7.10 8.98 -2.21
CA SER A 40 -6.38 9.54 -1.08
C SER A 40 -5.12 10.29 -1.55
N GLU A 41 -4.76 11.35 -0.81
CA GLU A 41 -3.59 12.16 -1.12
C GLU A 41 -2.29 11.33 -1.16
N LEU A 42 -2.17 10.33 -0.29
CA LEU A 42 -1.03 9.42 -0.30
C LEU A 42 -0.95 8.66 -1.63
N ILE A 43 -2.04 8.00 -2.03
CA ILE A 43 -2.04 7.17 -3.24
C ILE A 43 -1.85 8.03 -4.49
N SER A 44 -2.56 9.15 -4.61
CA SER A 44 -2.42 10.06 -5.76
C SER A 44 -1.00 10.63 -5.88
N THR A 45 -0.35 10.95 -4.75
CA THR A 45 1.05 11.42 -4.75
C THR A 45 2.01 10.34 -5.23
N LEU A 46 1.87 9.10 -4.74
CA LEU A 46 2.73 8.00 -5.13
C LEU A 46 2.58 7.64 -6.61
N LEU A 47 1.35 7.63 -7.12
CA LEU A 47 1.08 7.41 -8.56
C LEU A 47 1.68 8.52 -9.42
N SER A 48 1.58 9.79 -9.01
CA SER A 48 2.19 10.92 -9.71
C SER A 48 3.72 10.77 -9.77
N VAL A 49 4.35 10.45 -8.65
CA VAL A 49 5.82 10.23 -8.60
C VAL A 49 6.24 9.09 -9.53
N TYR A 50 5.51 7.99 -9.51
CA TYR A 50 5.80 6.86 -10.40
C TYR A 50 5.66 7.26 -11.88
N SER A 51 4.57 7.92 -12.25
CA SER A 51 4.33 8.37 -13.63
C SER A 51 5.40 9.36 -14.11
N GLU A 52 5.81 10.30 -13.26
CA GLU A 52 6.86 11.27 -13.59
C GLU A 52 8.22 10.61 -13.80
N ALA A 53 8.55 9.60 -12.99
CA ALA A 53 9.84 8.91 -13.06
C ALA A 53 9.93 7.91 -14.23
N THR A 54 8.81 7.27 -14.59
CA THR A 54 8.80 6.14 -15.54
C THR A 54 8.15 6.47 -16.88
N GLY A 55 7.38 7.56 -16.97
CA GLY A 55 6.54 7.88 -18.12
C GLY A 55 5.32 6.95 -18.29
N LYS A 56 5.10 6.02 -17.35
CA LYS A 56 4.00 5.05 -17.37
C LYS A 56 2.84 5.50 -16.48
N THR A 57 1.63 5.15 -16.85
CA THR A 57 0.46 5.28 -15.97
C THR A 57 0.33 4.02 -15.14
N ALA A 58 0.08 4.17 -13.84
CA ALA A 58 -0.14 3.05 -12.93
C ALA A 58 -1.45 3.20 -12.16
N GLU A 59 -2.02 2.07 -11.78
CA GLU A 59 -3.19 1.97 -10.91
C GLU A 59 -2.81 1.20 -9.64
N PRO A 60 -3.46 1.48 -8.49
CA PRO A 60 -3.29 0.68 -7.31
C PRO A 60 -3.75 -0.75 -7.56
N ILE A 61 -2.96 -1.72 -7.14
CA ILE A 61 -3.28 -3.14 -7.24
C ILE A 61 -3.58 -3.74 -5.88
N ALA A 62 -4.34 -4.83 -5.87
CA ALA A 62 -4.56 -5.64 -4.68
C ALA A 62 -3.72 -6.91 -4.76
N ILE A 63 -3.02 -7.23 -3.68
CA ILE A 63 -2.20 -8.44 -3.56
C ILE A 63 -2.68 -9.30 -2.41
N GLY A 64 -2.59 -10.62 -2.53
CA GLY A 64 -2.95 -11.58 -1.49
C GLY A 64 -1.93 -11.69 -0.36
N GLY A 65 -0.74 -11.13 -0.53
CA GLY A 65 0.35 -11.15 0.45
C GLY A 65 0.19 -10.13 1.57
N GLY A 66 0.86 -10.37 2.70
CA GLY A 66 1.01 -9.39 3.76
C GLY A 66 2.26 -8.54 3.57
N THR A 67 2.20 -7.26 3.94
CA THR A 67 3.35 -6.36 3.94
C THR A 67 3.53 -5.70 5.31
N TYR A 68 4.70 -5.16 5.58
CA TYR A 68 4.97 -4.38 6.79
C TYR A 68 4.12 -3.11 6.89
N ALA A 69 3.55 -2.63 5.77
CA ALA A 69 2.62 -1.50 5.75
C ALA A 69 1.39 -1.72 6.63
N ARG A 70 1.02 -2.97 6.94
CA ARG A 70 -0.06 -3.29 7.89
C ARG A 70 0.17 -2.80 9.32
N ALA A 71 1.42 -2.52 9.70
CA ALA A 71 1.74 -1.93 11.00
C ALA A 71 1.37 -0.44 11.09
N LEU A 72 1.10 0.20 9.97
CA LEU A 72 0.75 1.60 9.88
C LEU A 72 -0.77 1.78 9.88
N LYS A 73 -1.26 2.81 10.57
CA LYS A 73 -2.69 3.18 10.53
C LYS A 73 -3.12 3.69 9.15
N CYS A 74 -2.19 4.34 8.45
CA CYS A 74 -2.36 4.83 7.10
C CYS A 74 -1.05 4.58 6.36
N GLY A 75 -1.06 3.68 5.39
CA GLY A 75 0.12 3.30 4.65
C GLY A 75 -0.20 2.32 3.54
N CYS A 76 0.70 2.16 2.60
CA CYS A 76 0.60 1.19 1.52
C CYS A 76 1.98 0.60 1.22
N ALA A 77 2.01 -0.52 0.50
CA ALA A 77 3.22 -0.96 -0.18
C ALA A 77 3.37 -0.17 -1.48
N PHE A 78 4.62 0.14 -1.85
CA PHE A 78 4.93 0.91 -3.04
C PHE A 78 6.22 0.38 -3.70
N GLY A 79 6.12 -0.07 -4.96
CA GLY A 79 7.20 -0.75 -5.69
C GLY A 79 7.45 -2.16 -5.19
N PRO A 80 8.54 -2.83 -5.60
CA PRO A 80 9.47 -2.50 -6.68
C PRO A 80 9.10 -3.08 -8.05
N GLU A 81 8.08 -3.94 -8.16
CA GLU A 81 7.72 -4.61 -9.42
C GLU A 81 6.85 -3.74 -10.32
N GLY A 82 7.12 -3.78 -11.62
CA GLY A 82 6.29 -3.22 -12.68
C GLY A 82 5.52 -4.31 -13.43
N GLU A 83 4.42 -3.96 -14.11
CA GLU A 83 3.56 -4.90 -14.82
C GLU A 83 4.25 -5.64 -15.98
N ASP A 84 5.28 -5.03 -16.58
CA ASP A 84 5.97 -5.56 -17.76
C ASP A 84 7.30 -6.26 -17.44
N GLU A 85 7.56 -6.59 -16.18
CA GLU A 85 8.82 -7.13 -15.75
C GLU A 85 8.74 -8.60 -15.39
N GLU A 86 9.83 -9.33 -15.63
CA GLU A 86 9.95 -10.71 -15.17
C GLU A 86 9.91 -10.73 -13.65
N ALA A 87 8.91 -11.42 -13.10
CA ALA A 87 8.75 -11.56 -11.65
C ALA A 87 9.77 -12.56 -11.12
N THR A 88 10.85 -12.07 -10.52
CA THR A 88 11.88 -12.89 -9.87
C THR A 88 11.68 -13.05 -8.36
N ILE A 89 10.73 -12.35 -7.79
CA ILE A 89 10.40 -12.37 -6.35
C ILE A 89 10.06 -13.79 -5.91
N HIS A 90 10.70 -14.23 -4.83
CA HIS A 90 10.56 -15.58 -4.25
C HIS A 90 11.02 -16.72 -5.18
N GLN A 91 11.80 -16.42 -6.20
CA GLN A 91 12.39 -17.42 -7.09
C GLN A 91 13.88 -17.66 -6.77
N PRO A 92 14.41 -18.85 -7.09
CA PRO A 92 15.86 -19.07 -7.05
C PRO A 92 16.57 -18.01 -7.91
N ASN A 93 17.67 -17.46 -7.38
CA ASN A 93 18.45 -16.39 -8.02
C ASN A 93 17.66 -15.07 -8.23
N GLU A 94 16.75 -14.74 -7.32
CA GLU A 94 16.11 -13.43 -7.31
C GLU A 94 17.15 -12.31 -7.46
N TYR A 95 16.89 -11.37 -8.34
CA TYR A 95 17.80 -10.28 -8.63
C TYR A 95 17.06 -8.97 -8.96
N ILE A 96 17.76 -7.89 -8.90
CA ILE A 96 17.38 -6.57 -9.42
C ILE A 96 18.50 -6.02 -10.28
N THR A 97 18.17 -5.43 -11.41
CA THR A 97 19.17 -4.74 -12.25
C THR A 97 19.62 -3.43 -11.61
N LEU A 98 20.84 -2.98 -11.91
CA LEU A 98 21.33 -1.69 -11.40
C LEU A 98 20.50 -0.53 -11.92
N GLU A 99 20.06 -0.56 -13.17
CA GLU A 99 19.21 0.46 -13.77
C GLU A 99 17.87 0.58 -13.02
N LYS A 100 17.24 -0.57 -12.70
CA LYS A 100 16.02 -0.61 -11.91
C LYS A 100 16.25 -0.08 -10.50
N LEU A 101 17.35 -0.46 -9.86
CA LEU A 101 17.69 0.02 -8.53
C LEU A 101 17.87 1.55 -8.51
N GLU A 102 18.56 2.13 -9.49
CA GLU A 102 18.72 3.59 -9.62
C GLU A 102 17.35 4.28 -9.82
N THR A 103 16.50 3.72 -10.66
CA THR A 103 15.14 4.24 -10.88
C THR A 103 14.31 4.21 -9.59
N LEU A 104 14.35 3.11 -8.84
CA LEU A 104 13.66 2.99 -7.56
C LEU A 104 14.20 3.98 -6.52
N CYS A 105 15.50 4.17 -6.44
CA CYS A 105 16.10 5.17 -5.54
C CYS A 105 15.56 6.57 -5.84
N ARG A 106 15.42 6.94 -7.11
CA ARG A 106 14.84 8.22 -7.53
C ARG A 106 13.37 8.32 -7.15
N ILE A 107 12.59 7.29 -7.46
CA ILE A 107 11.15 7.23 -7.13
C ILE A 107 10.94 7.39 -5.63
N TYR A 108 11.67 6.67 -4.80
CA TYR A 108 11.54 6.75 -3.34
C TYR A 108 11.98 8.10 -2.78
N TYR A 109 13.06 8.67 -3.31
CA TYR A 109 13.51 10.00 -2.94
C TYR A 109 12.43 11.05 -3.21
N ASP A 110 11.84 11.06 -4.41
CA ASP A 110 10.81 12.00 -4.81
C ASP A 110 9.52 11.79 -4.03
N ALA A 111 9.14 10.54 -3.75
CA ALA A 111 7.99 10.21 -2.91
C ALA A 111 8.14 10.77 -1.49
N ILE A 112 9.28 10.51 -0.84
CA ILE A 112 9.56 11.01 0.52
C ILE A 112 9.56 12.54 0.53
N LYS A 113 10.17 13.18 -0.45
CA LYS A 113 10.21 14.64 -0.57
C LYS A 113 8.82 15.23 -0.72
N LYS A 114 8.02 14.76 -1.68
CA LYS A 114 6.65 15.27 -1.93
C LYS A 114 5.74 15.07 -0.72
N ILE A 115 5.76 13.90 -0.08
CA ILE A 115 4.96 13.62 1.11
C ILE A 115 5.40 14.51 2.28
N GLY A 116 6.71 14.71 2.46
CA GLY A 116 7.26 15.59 3.48
C GLY A 116 6.80 17.05 3.29
N GLU A 117 6.87 17.58 2.09
CA GLU A 117 6.44 18.95 1.76
C GLU A 117 4.94 19.15 2.02
N GLN A 118 4.08 18.18 1.70
CA GLN A 118 2.65 18.22 1.99
C GLN A 118 2.37 18.26 3.49
N SER A 119 3.09 17.48 4.29
CA SER A 119 2.96 17.46 5.74
C SER A 119 3.33 18.79 6.37
N PHE A 120 4.41 19.44 5.93
CA PHE A 120 4.82 20.76 6.39
C PHE A 120 3.79 21.84 6.05
N THR A 121 3.20 21.79 4.87
CA THR A 121 2.15 22.74 4.45
C THR A 121 0.91 22.64 5.35
N ARG A 122 0.53 21.43 5.77
CA ARG A 122 -0.60 21.24 6.71
C ARG A 122 -0.31 21.82 8.08
N ILE A 123 0.88 21.57 8.63
CA ILE A 123 1.30 22.12 9.94
C ILE A 123 1.31 23.64 9.89
N GLY A 124 1.84 24.25 8.84
CA GLY A 124 1.84 25.71 8.66
C GLY A 124 0.44 26.32 8.63
N LYS A 125 -0.53 25.69 7.97
CA LYS A 125 -1.93 26.16 7.94
C LYS A 125 -2.61 26.07 9.31
N VAL A 126 -2.38 25.01 10.07
CA VAL A 126 -2.93 24.84 11.43
C VAL A 126 -2.39 25.92 12.38
N THR A 127 -1.11 26.25 12.29
CA THR A 127 -0.48 27.27 13.14
C THR A 127 -0.98 28.69 12.85
N GLN A 128 -1.37 28.98 11.61
CA GLN A 128 -1.95 30.29 11.25
C GLN A 128 -3.40 30.46 11.75
N THR A 129 -4.18 29.38 11.73
CA THR A 129 -5.58 29.41 12.19
C THR A 129 -5.69 29.62 13.69
N THR A 130 -4.70 29.19 14.46
CA THR A 130 -4.67 29.34 15.94
C THR A 130 -4.21 30.72 16.40
N LYS A 131 -3.56 31.51 15.53
CA LYS A 131 -3.11 32.88 15.86
C LYS A 131 -4.19 33.96 15.60
N ASN A 132 -5.29 33.62 14.96
CA ASN A 132 -6.38 34.53 14.61
C ASN A 132 -7.65 34.32 15.46
N LYS A 133 -7.53 33.71 16.63
CA LYS A 133 -8.53 33.65 17.68
C LYS A 133 -7.91 34.29 18.95
#